data_2ba47e0c02f187b2b84ee617b3d45848
#
_entry.id   2ba47e0c02f187b2b84ee617b3d45848
#
_cell.length_a   1.000
_cell.length_b   1.000
_cell.length_c   1.000
_cell.angle_alpha   90.00
_cell.angle_beta   90.00
_cell.angle_gamma   90.00
#
_symmetry.space_group_name_H-M   'P 1'
#
loop_
_entity.id
_entity.type
_entity.pdbx_description
1 polymer ?
#
loop_
_entity_poly.entity_id
_entity_poly.type
_entity_poly.pdbx_seq_one_letter_code
_entity_poly.pdbx_strand_id
1 'polypeptide(L)'
;DNIIIPEEEKKIIPFPKIEPVSRIVEPRDEYSIDQAYWENYIKELSGIFKNYKDVIFSSIYVMGKDLEIYQMNTEGIKVKQPVRFVYLFCNASIRDAEGVSSNYQLTESAICPQDMPSLDEMKKKVTDMAETLVKMKNAPKFEGDYTGPVLYLDDACQTFLLGGDLFGVSSRYVAARKTEDPGLYSQYKPTLENKIGQSVTHTALTVKNYSSMYDYKDFKLMGAYEVDAEGIIPEKEMTLIEKGVLKQPLSSRTRSVYTEKSTGSMRWTGNGSSIVCPGTLHVSADKGYSQEELKKMLIKEAKKQKLNCAYIVRGNSGAYFEEIYRVNLKTGEETLVFAAQTPRESWGWMGSAMAFSEEEGIVNIPAFELPVSLIYPNGV
;
A
#
# COMPACT_ATOMS: atom_id res chain seq x y z
N ASP A 1 -15.72 28.30 -3.16
CA ASP A 1 -16.79 27.29 -3.26
C ASP A 1 -17.30 27.03 -1.85
N ASN A 2 -18.57 27.34 -1.61
CA ASN A 2 -19.21 27.09 -0.33
C ASN A 2 -19.48 25.58 -0.20
N ILE A 3 -18.73 24.90 0.65
CA ILE A 3 -18.97 23.50 0.98
C ILE A 3 -20.20 23.46 1.88
N ILE A 4 -21.28 22.86 1.40
CA ILE A 4 -22.51 22.67 2.16
C ILE A 4 -22.42 21.33 2.89
N ILE A 5 -22.39 21.38 4.23
CA ILE A 5 -22.47 20.18 5.07
C ILE A 5 -23.96 19.81 5.19
N PRO A 6 -24.36 18.59 4.79
CA PRO A 6 -25.72 18.13 4.94
C PRO A 6 -26.23 18.24 6.40
N GLU A 7 -27.48 18.61 6.61
CA GLU A 7 -28.04 18.81 7.96
C GLU A 7 -27.96 17.52 8.82
N GLU A 8 -28.15 16.36 8.21
CA GLU A 8 -28.00 15.07 8.87
C GLU A 8 -26.57 14.82 9.36
N GLU A 9 -25.56 15.36 8.68
CA GLU A 9 -24.16 15.26 9.08
C GLU A 9 -23.76 16.29 10.12
N LYS A 10 -24.58 17.28 10.41
CA LYS A 10 -24.35 18.26 11.47
C LYS A 10 -24.75 17.76 12.87
N LYS A 11 -25.41 16.62 12.98
CA LYS A 11 -25.82 16.06 14.27
C LYS A 11 -24.62 15.46 15.00
N ILE A 12 -24.29 15.93 16.18
CA ILE A 12 -23.28 15.32 17.06
C ILE A 12 -23.84 14.00 17.59
N ILE A 13 -23.19 12.89 17.25
CA ILE A 13 -23.53 11.58 17.76
C ILE A 13 -22.51 11.24 18.87
N PRO A 14 -22.94 11.02 20.12
CA PRO A 14 -22.01 10.73 21.21
C PRO A 14 -21.23 9.43 20.96
N PHE A 15 -20.02 9.35 21.50
CA PHE A 15 -19.25 8.10 21.48
C PHE A 15 -20.03 6.96 22.12
N PRO A 16 -20.05 5.78 21.51
CA PRO A 16 -20.60 4.59 22.15
C PRO A 16 -19.79 4.23 23.40
N LYS A 17 -20.48 3.81 24.47
CA LYS A 17 -19.80 3.21 25.61
C LYS A 17 -19.14 1.90 25.16
N ILE A 18 -18.00 1.60 25.75
CA ILE A 18 -17.25 0.37 25.52
C ILE A 18 -17.11 -0.39 26.84
N GLU A 19 -16.98 -1.69 26.76
CA GLU A 19 -16.66 -2.51 27.91
C GLU A 19 -15.19 -2.31 28.30
N PRO A 20 -14.87 -2.32 29.59
CA PRO A 20 -13.49 -2.23 30.06
C PRO A 20 -12.62 -3.35 29.47
N VAL A 21 -11.46 -2.99 28.96
CA VAL A 21 -10.49 -3.96 28.41
C VAL A 21 -9.19 -3.88 29.21
N SER A 22 -8.77 -5.02 29.74
CA SER A 22 -7.46 -5.16 30.37
C SER A 22 -6.64 -6.20 29.60
N ARG A 23 -5.61 -5.77 28.91
CA ARG A 23 -4.83 -6.64 28.03
C ARG A 23 -3.34 -6.30 28.06
N ILE A 24 -2.53 -7.34 28.18
CA ILE A 24 -1.08 -7.27 27.96
C ILE A 24 -0.79 -8.15 26.74
N VAL A 25 -0.25 -7.53 25.70
CA VAL A 25 0.19 -8.20 24.48
C VAL A 25 1.71 -8.20 24.50
N GLU A 26 2.29 -9.38 24.65
CA GLU A 26 3.75 -9.53 24.60
C GLU A 26 4.21 -9.65 23.14
N PRO A 27 5.40 -9.10 22.83
CA PRO A 27 6.00 -9.28 21.51
C PRO A 27 6.26 -10.76 21.21
N ARG A 28 6.02 -11.18 19.98
CA ARG A 28 6.25 -12.58 19.56
C ARG A 28 7.71 -12.88 19.25
N ASP A 29 8.45 -11.87 18.79
CA ASP A 29 9.84 -12.00 18.37
C ASP A 29 10.75 -11.08 19.18
N GLU A 30 12.01 -11.43 19.29
CA GLU A 30 13.03 -10.57 19.86
C GLU A 30 13.35 -9.43 18.87
N TYR A 31 13.51 -8.22 19.37
CA TYR A 31 13.93 -7.07 18.58
C TYR A 31 15.33 -6.66 19.01
N SER A 32 16.33 -7.02 18.23
CA SER A 32 17.73 -6.73 18.53
C SER A 32 18.40 -6.00 17.37
N ILE A 33 19.10 -4.92 17.68
CA ILE A 33 19.84 -4.11 16.71
C ILE A 33 21.33 -4.25 16.99
N ASP A 34 22.06 -4.85 16.05
CA ASP A 34 23.50 -4.76 15.98
C ASP A 34 23.88 -3.54 15.12
N GLN A 35 24.26 -2.45 15.78
CA GLN A 35 24.58 -1.20 15.11
C GLN A 35 25.74 -1.37 14.11
N ALA A 36 26.80 -2.11 14.48
CA ALA A 36 27.95 -2.31 13.61
C ALA A 36 27.60 -3.10 12.33
N TYR A 37 26.73 -4.11 12.48
CA TYR A 37 26.20 -4.84 11.34
C TYR A 37 25.43 -3.92 10.39
N TRP A 38 24.50 -3.10 10.90
CA TRP A 38 23.67 -2.24 10.07
C TRP A 38 24.44 -1.08 9.44
N GLU A 39 25.43 -0.53 10.12
CA GLU A 39 26.35 0.48 9.55
C GLU A 39 27.13 -0.12 8.37
N ASN A 40 27.68 -1.33 8.52
CA ASN A 40 28.35 -2.03 7.42
C ASN A 40 27.37 -2.36 6.28
N TYR A 41 26.18 -2.83 6.61
CA TYR A 41 25.12 -3.16 5.65
C TYR A 41 24.79 -1.95 4.74
N ILE A 42 24.51 -0.80 5.32
CA ILE A 42 24.21 0.43 4.58
C ILE A 42 25.42 0.88 3.74
N LYS A 43 26.62 0.80 4.30
CA LYS A 43 27.88 1.20 3.63
C LYS A 43 28.15 0.32 2.40
N GLU A 44 27.99 -0.98 2.50
CA GLU A 44 28.14 -1.92 1.40
C GLU A 44 27.13 -1.66 0.29
N LEU A 45 25.87 -1.48 0.63
CA LEU A 45 24.80 -1.21 -0.33
C LEU A 45 24.99 0.14 -1.03
N SER A 46 25.26 1.20 -0.28
CA SER A 46 25.48 2.51 -0.88
C SER A 46 26.73 2.56 -1.75
N GLY A 47 27.74 1.73 -1.45
CA GLY A 47 28.94 1.57 -2.24
C GLY A 47 28.72 1.06 -3.66
N ILE A 48 27.64 0.33 -3.91
CA ILE A 48 27.28 -0.22 -5.23
C ILE A 48 27.14 0.90 -6.27
N PHE A 49 26.50 2.02 -5.92
CA PHE A 49 26.23 3.12 -6.84
C PHE A 49 27.49 3.81 -7.36
N LYS A 50 28.64 3.65 -6.70
CA LYS A 50 29.94 4.19 -7.20
C LYS A 50 30.34 3.58 -8.54
N ASN A 51 29.84 2.40 -8.88
CA ASN A 51 30.11 1.72 -10.14
C ASN A 51 29.24 2.24 -11.29
N TYR A 52 28.22 3.04 -11.01
CA TYR A 52 27.21 3.51 -11.96
C TYR A 52 27.30 5.02 -12.14
N LYS A 53 28.15 5.47 -13.07
CA LYS A 53 28.42 6.93 -13.31
C LYS A 53 27.19 7.73 -13.76
N ASP A 54 26.17 7.05 -14.26
CA ASP A 54 24.92 7.67 -14.70
C ASP A 54 23.98 7.98 -13.55
N VAL A 55 24.16 7.35 -12.40
CA VAL A 55 23.43 7.66 -11.18
C VAL A 55 23.96 8.96 -10.59
N ILE A 56 23.12 9.99 -10.58
CA ILE A 56 23.47 11.35 -10.12
C ILE A 56 23.20 11.57 -8.64
N PHE A 57 22.35 10.75 -8.05
CA PHE A 57 22.00 10.79 -6.63
C PHE A 57 21.65 9.38 -6.15
N SER A 58 22.07 9.04 -4.95
CA SER A 58 21.61 7.85 -4.24
C SER A 58 21.58 8.10 -2.73
N SER A 59 20.62 7.49 -2.06
CA SER A 59 20.46 7.52 -0.61
C SER A 59 19.93 6.19 -0.11
N ILE A 60 20.54 5.66 0.95
CA ILE A 60 20.06 4.46 1.63
C ILE A 60 20.03 4.76 3.12
N TYR A 61 18.93 4.40 3.76
CA TYR A 61 18.84 4.39 5.22
C TYR A 61 18.00 3.22 5.73
N VAL A 62 18.27 2.82 6.96
CA VAL A 62 17.46 1.87 7.71
C VAL A 62 16.91 2.58 8.93
N MET A 63 15.64 2.42 9.18
CA MET A 63 15.00 2.91 10.39
C MET A 63 14.24 1.76 11.05
N GLY A 64 14.38 1.68 12.36
CA GLY A 64 13.66 0.71 13.17
C GLY A 64 12.96 1.39 14.35
N LYS A 65 11.82 0.86 14.73
CA LYS A 65 11.07 1.25 15.93
C LYS A 65 10.70 0.01 16.74
N ASP A 66 10.99 0.09 18.02
CA ASP A 66 10.55 -0.87 19.03
C ASP A 66 9.89 -0.07 20.17
N LEU A 67 8.58 0.00 20.12
CA LEU A 67 7.78 0.79 21.06
C LEU A 67 6.85 -0.11 21.86
N GLU A 68 6.70 0.19 23.13
CA GLU A 68 5.63 -0.32 23.98
C GLU A 68 4.59 0.79 24.21
N ILE A 69 3.35 0.56 23.78
CA ILE A 69 2.24 1.49 24.01
C ILE A 69 1.52 1.07 25.30
N TYR A 70 1.46 1.99 26.26
CA TYR A 70 0.65 1.87 27.45
C TYR A 70 -0.57 2.79 27.33
N GLN A 71 -1.75 2.20 27.30
CA GLN A 71 -3.02 2.92 27.15
C GLN A 71 -3.89 2.73 28.37
N MET A 72 -4.33 3.84 28.94
CA MET A 72 -5.30 3.86 30.06
C MET A 72 -6.28 5.01 29.89
N ASN A 73 -7.54 4.77 30.24
CA ASN A 73 -8.57 5.80 30.24
C ASN A 73 -9.59 5.60 31.37
N THR A 74 -10.49 6.56 31.54
CA THR A 74 -11.53 6.53 32.58
C THR A 74 -12.67 5.52 32.31
N GLU A 75 -12.73 4.95 31.12
CA GLU A 75 -13.66 3.86 30.78
C GLU A 75 -13.15 2.49 31.22
N GLY A 76 -11.98 2.42 31.84
CA GLY A 76 -11.40 1.18 32.36
C GLY A 76 -10.50 0.44 31.38
N ILE A 77 -10.08 1.08 30.29
CA ILE A 77 -9.09 0.54 29.37
C ILE A 77 -7.73 0.51 30.05
N LYS A 78 -7.05 -0.62 30.00
CA LYS A 78 -5.69 -0.85 30.46
C LYS A 78 -5.00 -1.80 29.48
N VAL A 79 -4.25 -1.26 28.55
CA VAL A 79 -3.61 -2.04 27.49
C VAL A 79 -2.13 -1.74 27.43
N LYS A 80 -1.32 -2.80 27.35
CA LYS A 80 0.09 -2.75 26.95
C LYS A 80 0.21 -3.56 25.66
N GLN A 81 0.78 -2.97 24.61
CA GLN A 81 1.03 -3.69 23.36
C GLN A 81 2.23 -3.12 22.61
N PRO A 82 2.97 -3.96 21.84
CA PRO A 82 4.10 -3.50 21.06
C PRO A 82 3.64 -2.83 19.75
N VAL A 83 4.45 -1.86 19.28
CA VAL A 83 4.45 -1.38 17.90
C VAL A 83 5.89 -1.50 17.41
N ARG A 84 6.13 -2.44 16.52
CA ARG A 84 7.47 -2.81 16.05
C ARG A 84 7.52 -2.87 14.54
N PHE A 85 8.57 -2.30 13.99
CA PHE A 85 8.94 -2.49 12.59
C PHE A 85 10.36 -2.02 12.34
N VAL A 86 10.92 -2.51 11.28
CA VAL A 86 12.14 -2.01 10.66
C VAL A 86 11.89 -1.84 9.17
N TYR A 87 12.43 -0.81 8.58
CA TYR A 87 12.41 -0.66 7.13
C TYR A 87 13.70 -0.09 6.59
N LEU A 88 14.03 -0.52 5.40
CA LEU A 88 15.07 0.03 4.56
C LEU A 88 14.43 0.83 3.44
N PHE A 89 14.97 2.01 3.19
CA PHE A 89 14.63 2.83 2.05
C PHE A 89 15.89 3.12 1.24
N CYS A 90 15.84 2.77 -0.03
CA CYS A 90 16.88 3.07 -1.00
C CYS A 90 16.25 3.89 -2.13
N ASN A 91 16.85 5.02 -2.45
CA ASN A 91 16.45 5.85 -3.57
C ASN A 91 17.67 6.19 -4.41
N ALA A 92 17.53 6.11 -5.72
CA ALA A 92 18.56 6.57 -6.66
C ALA A 92 17.91 7.26 -7.85
N SER A 93 18.65 8.18 -8.46
CA SER A 93 18.15 8.93 -9.62
C SER A 93 19.17 9.06 -10.73
N ILE A 94 18.63 9.14 -11.94
CA ILE A 94 19.35 9.44 -13.17
C ILE A 94 18.81 10.74 -13.78
N ARG A 95 19.52 11.25 -14.77
CA ARG A 95 19.04 12.34 -15.62
C ARG A 95 19.32 12.01 -17.08
N ASP A 96 18.32 12.24 -17.92
CA ASP A 96 18.48 12.08 -19.36
C ASP A 96 19.28 13.24 -20.00
N ALA A 97 19.52 13.17 -21.29
CA ALA A 97 20.25 14.19 -22.04
C ALA A 97 19.53 15.56 -22.09
N GLU A 98 18.23 15.59 -21.88
CA GLU A 98 17.41 16.80 -21.86
C GLU A 98 17.25 17.38 -20.45
N GLY A 99 17.85 16.75 -19.44
CA GLY A 99 17.80 17.20 -18.06
C GLY A 99 16.60 16.68 -17.27
N VAL A 100 15.79 15.81 -17.84
CA VAL A 100 14.65 15.17 -17.13
C VAL A 100 15.17 14.11 -16.17
N SER A 101 14.76 14.21 -14.92
CA SER A 101 15.16 13.26 -13.89
C SER A 101 14.15 12.12 -13.77
N SER A 102 14.67 10.92 -13.57
CA SER A 102 13.89 9.75 -13.14
C SER A 102 14.52 9.16 -11.88
N ASN A 103 13.70 8.70 -10.96
CA ASN A 103 14.14 8.07 -9.72
C ASN A 103 13.69 6.63 -9.69
N TYR A 104 14.35 5.84 -8.89
CA TYR A 104 13.94 4.48 -8.55
C TYR A 104 14.01 4.31 -7.03
N GLN A 105 12.96 3.77 -6.42
CA GLN A 105 12.89 3.52 -4.99
C GLN A 105 12.76 2.03 -4.72
N LEU A 106 13.48 1.56 -3.72
CA LEU A 106 13.42 0.20 -3.21
C LEU A 106 13.16 0.28 -1.71
N THR A 107 12.13 -0.40 -1.24
CA THR A 107 11.79 -0.47 0.18
C THR A 107 11.65 -1.93 0.62
N GLU A 108 12.17 -2.21 1.81
CA GLU A 108 11.98 -3.50 2.47
C GLU A 108 11.55 -3.26 3.90
N SER A 109 10.63 -4.05 4.41
CA SER A 109 10.09 -3.86 5.77
C SER A 109 9.83 -5.20 6.45
N ALA A 110 10.10 -5.24 7.75
CA ALA A 110 9.87 -6.41 8.58
C ALA A 110 9.45 -6.00 10.01
N ILE A 111 8.99 -6.95 10.81
CA ILE A 111 8.66 -6.74 12.22
C ILE A 111 9.92 -6.44 13.03
N CYS A 112 10.97 -7.19 12.78
CA CYS A 112 12.24 -7.05 13.51
C CYS A 112 13.45 -7.13 12.56
N PRO A 113 14.62 -6.62 12.99
CA PRO A 113 15.82 -6.57 12.15
C PRO A 113 16.26 -7.91 11.60
N GLN A 114 16.01 -9.01 12.32
CA GLN A 114 16.40 -10.36 11.95
C GLN A 114 15.59 -10.92 10.76
N ASP A 115 14.42 -10.35 10.51
CA ASP A 115 13.55 -10.77 9.40
C ASP A 115 13.78 -9.94 8.12
N MET A 116 14.71 -8.98 8.15
CA MET A 116 15.12 -8.23 6.96
C MET A 116 15.94 -9.10 6.02
N PRO A 117 15.89 -8.83 4.70
CA PRO A 117 16.71 -9.55 3.74
C PRO A 117 18.19 -9.51 4.10
N SER A 118 18.91 -10.59 3.79
CA SER A 118 20.37 -10.64 3.97
C SER A 118 21.10 -9.59 3.14
N LEU A 119 22.33 -9.27 3.53
CA LEU A 119 23.18 -8.32 2.78
C LEU A 119 23.34 -8.73 1.31
N ASP A 120 23.52 -10.02 1.05
CA ASP A 120 23.72 -10.51 -0.33
C ASP A 120 22.45 -10.42 -1.18
N GLU A 121 21.29 -10.70 -0.62
CA GLU A 121 20.00 -10.51 -1.28
C GLU A 121 19.77 -9.03 -1.60
N MET A 122 20.06 -8.14 -0.64
CA MET A 122 19.91 -6.70 -0.88
C MET A 122 20.95 -6.16 -1.85
N LYS A 123 22.20 -6.66 -1.86
CA LYS A 123 23.18 -6.31 -2.90
C LYS A 123 22.65 -6.63 -4.29
N LYS A 124 22.01 -7.77 -4.46
CA LYS A 124 21.39 -8.13 -5.73
C LYS A 124 20.29 -7.14 -6.10
N LYS A 125 19.34 -6.89 -5.20
CA LYS A 125 18.23 -5.94 -5.46
C LYS A 125 18.71 -4.51 -5.79
N VAL A 126 19.71 -4.00 -5.06
CA VAL A 126 20.30 -2.67 -5.32
C VAL A 126 21.07 -2.63 -6.64
N THR A 127 21.73 -3.73 -6.99
CA THR A 127 22.43 -3.87 -8.29
C THR A 127 21.42 -3.86 -9.43
N ASP A 128 20.37 -4.69 -9.35
CA ASP A 128 19.31 -4.76 -10.35
C ASP A 128 18.62 -3.38 -10.52
N MET A 129 18.38 -2.68 -9.42
CA MET A 129 17.87 -1.29 -9.42
C MET A 129 18.79 -0.33 -10.17
N ALA A 130 20.11 -0.35 -9.90
CA ALA A 130 21.08 0.51 -10.54
C ALA A 130 21.21 0.22 -12.05
N GLU A 131 21.20 -1.07 -12.42
CA GLU A 131 21.22 -1.48 -13.83
C GLU A 131 19.94 -1.05 -14.58
N THR A 132 18.79 -1.17 -13.92
CA THR A 132 17.51 -0.72 -14.48
C THR A 132 17.51 0.79 -14.72
N LEU A 133 18.02 1.61 -13.78
CA LEU A 133 18.17 3.04 -13.96
C LEU A 133 19.05 3.38 -15.18
N VAL A 134 20.19 2.68 -15.35
CA VAL A 134 21.07 2.89 -16.51
C VAL A 134 20.36 2.51 -17.82
N LYS A 135 19.60 1.42 -17.83
CA LYS A 135 18.77 1.02 -18.99
C LYS A 135 17.70 2.08 -19.29
N MET A 136 17.02 2.58 -18.26
CA MET A 136 15.99 3.63 -18.40
C MET A 136 16.55 4.90 -19.02
N LYS A 137 17.76 5.34 -18.62
CA LYS A 137 18.41 6.54 -19.18
C LYS A 137 18.53 6.49 -20.70
N ASN A 138 18.79 5.30 -21.24
CA ASN A 138 19.03 5.06 -22.67
C ASN A 138 17.78 4.53 -23.40
N ALA A 139 16.68 4.37 -22.70
CA ALA A 139 15.44 3.85 -23.27
C ALA A 139 14.77 4.90 -24.16
N PRO A 140 14.03 4.46 -25.20
CA PRO A 140 13.19 5.37 -26.00
C PRO A 140 12.16 6.04 -25.10
N LYS A 141 11.91 7.33 -25.35
CA LYS A 141 10.91 8.08 -24.58
C LYS A 141 9.51 7.55 -24.85
N PHE A 142 8.70 7.60 -23.80
CA PHE A 142 7.26 7.46 -23.95
C PHE A 142 6.74 8.73 -24.64
N GLU A 143 6.20 8.56 -25.83
CA GLU A 143 5.72 9.68 -26.65
C GLU A 143 4.19 9.65 -26.76
N GLY A 144 3.60 10.84 -26.60
CA GLY A 144 2.17 11.07 -26.78
C GLY A 144 1.29 10.55 -25.64
N ASP A 145 -0.01 10.52 -25.89
CA ASP A 145 -1.03 9.99 -24.99
C ASP A 145 -1.35 8.54 -25.34
N TYR A 146 -1.51 7.71 -24.32
CA TYR A 146 -1.97 6.33 -24.50
C TYR A 146 -3.30 6.14 -23.77
N THR A 147 -4.29 5.67 -24.52
CA THR A 147 -5.56 5.20 -23.97
C THR A 147 -5.76 3.76 -24.45
N GLY A 148 -5.73 2.82 -23.53
CA GLY A 148 -5.84 1.40 -23.86
C GLY A 148 -5.54 0.51 -22.65
N PRO A 149 -5.54 -0.82 -22.84
CA PRO A 149 -5.28 -1.76 -21.76
C PRO A 149 -3.82 -1.71 -21.31
N VAL A 150 -3.62 -1.74 -20.01
CA VAL A 150 -2.31 -1.82 -19.35
C VAL A 150 -2.31 -3.05 -18.44
N LEU A 151 -1.23 -3.77 -18.38
CA LEU A 151 -1.01 -4.87 -17.43
C LEU A 151 -0.07 -4.38 -16.33
N TYR A 152 -0.56 -4.38 -15.12
CA TYR A 152 0.25 -4.10 -13.92
C TYR A 152 0.74 -5.42 -13.33
N LEU A 153 2.01 -5.49 -13.02
CA LEU A 153 2.67 -6.66 -12.44
C LEU A 153 3.47 -6.26 -11.20
N ASP A 154 3.74 -7.23 -10.37
CA ASP A 154 4.62 -7.11 -9.21
C ASP A 154 4.24 -5.90 -8.31
N ASP A 155 5.19 -5.10 -7.91
CA ASP A 155 4.97 -3.96 -7.03
C ASP A 155 4.12 -2.82 -7.66
N ALA A 156 3.94 -2.81 -8.98
CA ALA A 156 3.01 -1.89 -9.63
C ALA A 156 1.56 -2.17 -9.20
N CYS A 157 1.20 -3.43 -8.96
CA CYS A 157 -0.10 -3.80 -8.41
C CYS A 157 -0.30 -3.26 -7.00
N GLN A 158 0.75 -3.29 -6.17
CA GLN A 158 0.73 -2.71 -4.85
C GLN A 158 0.46 -1.20 -4.90
N THR A 159 1.21 -0.48 -5.72
CA THR A 159 1.05 0.97 -5.90
C THR A 159 -0.37 1.31 -6.36
N PHE A 160 -0.88 0.54 -7.30
CA PHE A 160 -2.23 0.63 -7.79
C PHE A 160 -3.29 0.41 -6.69
N LEU A 161 -3.15 -0.65 -5.92
CA LEU A 161 -4.11 -1.03 -4.88
C LEU A 161 -4.01 -0.12 -3.63
N LEU A 162 -2.82 0.39 -3.31
CA LEU A 162 -2.60 1.26 -2.15
C LEU A 162 -2.69 2.75 -2.49
N GLY A 163 -2.32 3.12 -3.70
CA GLY A 163 -2.03 4.51 -4.07
C GLY A 163 -3.23 5.45 -4.11
N GLY A 164 -4.44 4.94 -4.16
CA GLY A 164 -5.61 5.80 -4.22
C GLY A 164 -6.77 5.30 -3.37
N ASP A 165 -7.06 4.05 -3.47
CA ASP A 165 -8.41 3.63 -3.26
C ASP A 165 -8.60 2.60 -2.15
N LEU A 166 -7.69 1.68 -1.93
CA LEU A 166 -7.78 0.78 -0.77
C LEU A 166 -7.30 1.43 0.52
N PHE A 167 -6.29 2.30 0.47
CA PHE A 167 -6.02 3.22 1.58
C PHE A 167 -7.19 4.19 1.78
N GLY A 168 -7.85 4.60 0.72
CA GLY A 168 -9.12 5.29 0.79
C GLY A 168 -10.15 4.49 1.59
N VAL A 169 -10.35 3.22 1.37
CA VAL A 169 -11.22 2.34 2.19
C VAL A 169 -10.72 2.22 3.61
N SER A 170 -9.46 2.47 3.90
CA SER A 170 -8.86 2.25 5.20
C SER A 170 -8.53 3.49 6.02
N SER A 171 -8.09 4.58 5.42
CA SER A 171 -7.53 5.70 6.19
C SER A 171 -8.29 7.00 6.12
N ARG A 172 -9.11 7.21 5.10
CA ARG A 172 -9.89 8.45 4.92
C ARG A 172 -11.30 8.36 5.46
N TYR A 173 -11.70 7.20 5.94
CA TYR A 173 -12.99 6.94 6.56
C TYR A 173 -12.98 7.02 8.08
N VAL A 174 -12.16 7.84 8.59
CA VAL A 174 -12.58 8.50 9.81
C VAL A 174 -13.90 9.13 9.43
N ALA A 175 -14.99 8.54 9.92
CA ALA A 175 -16.27 9.17 9.87
C ALA A 175 -16.04 10.63 10.20
N ALA A 176 -16.29 11.49 9.23
CA ALA A 176 -15.93 12.88 9.35
C ALA A 176 -16.38 13.36 10.71
N ARG A 177 -15.44 13.71 11.58
CA ARG A 177 -15.81 14.42 12.78
C ARG A 177 -16.67 15.54 12.29
N LYS A 178 -17.93 15.54 12.69
CA LYS A 178 -18.82 16.61 12.34
C LYS A 178 -18.19 17.89 12.80
N THR A 179 -17.63 18.61 11.85
CA THR A 179 -17.07 19.92 12.11
C THR A 179 -17.89 20.92 11.33
N GLU A 180 -18.21 22.00 11.97
CA GLU A 180 -18.84 23.16 11.32
C GLU A 180 -17.83 23.91 10.44
N ASP A 181 -16.55 23.56 10.51
CA ASP A 181 -15.50 24.14 9.66
C ASP A 181 -15.50 23.47 8.28
N PRO A 182 -15.92 24.18 7.21
CA PRO A 182 -15.96 23.63 5.86
C PRO A 182 -14.59 23.17 5.33
N GLY A 183 -13.49 23.78 5.78
CA GLY A 183 -12.14 23.42 5.38
C GLY A 183 -11.74 22.07 5.95
N LEU A 184 -12.02 21.84 7.23
CA LEU A 184 -11.78 20.54 7.86
C LEU A 184 -12.73 19.47 7.31
N TYR A 185 -13.98 19.80 7.07
CA TYR A 185 -14.94 18.87 6.46
C TYR A 185 -14.47 18.40 5.09
N SER A 186 -13.92 19.29 4.26
CA SER A 186 -13.44 18.91 2.93
C SER A 186 -12.26 17.95 2.96
N GLN A 187 -11.41 18.03 4.00
CA GLN A 187 -10.29 17.11 4.20
C GLN A 187 -10.74 15.72 4.68
N TYR A 188 -11.84 15.68 5.41
CA TYR A 188 -12.35 14.45 6.03
C TYR A 188 -13.64 13.94 5.37
N LYS A 189 -14.02 14.50 4.21
CA LYS A 189 -15.19 14.04 3.48
C LYS A 189 -15.04 12.57 3.11
N PRO A 190 -15.95 11.72 3.56
CA PRO A 190 -15.90 10.30 3.22
C PRO A 190 -16.07 10.12 1.71
N THR A 191 -15.24 9.30 1.12
CA THR A 191 -15.31 9.01 -0.32
C THR A 191 -16.20 7.80 -0.62
N LEU A 192 -16.34 6.84 0.30
CA LEU A 192 -17.11 5.61 0.08
C LEU A 192 -18.17 5.29 1.13
N GLU A 193 -18.23 5.93 2.30
CA GLU A 193 -19.23 5.60 3.33
C GLU A 193 -20.66 5.60 2.78
N ASN A 194 -20.98 6.57 1.93
CA ASN A 194 -22.28 6.66 1.28
C ASN A 194 -22.51 5.59 0.19
N LYS A 195 -21.54 4.71 -0.07
CA LYS A 195 -21.59 3.64 -1.06
C LYS A 195 -21.72 2.26 -0.45
N ILE A 196 -21.96 2.16 0.86
CA ILE A 196 -22.22 0.87 1.50
C ILE A 196 -23.39 0.17 0.80
N GLY A 197 -23.21 -1.09 0.43
CA GLY A 197 -24.16 -1.88 -0.35
C GLY A 197 -24.09 -1.66 -1.86
N GLN A 198 -23.22 -0.77 -2.36
CA GLN A 198 -23.03 -0.49 -3.78
C GLN A 198 -21.73 -1.12 -4.30
N SER A 199 -21.67 -1.32 -5.60
CA SER A 199 -20.43 -1.73 -6.28
C SER A 199 -19.42 -0.58 -6.25
N VAL A 200 -18.21 -0.86 -5.78
CA VAL A 200 -17.10 0.09 -5.66
C VAL A 200 -15.85 -0.37 -6.39
N THR A 201 -15.78 -1.63 -6.80
CA THR A 201 -14.67 -2.19 -7.58
C THR A 201 -15.15 -3.34 -8.46
N HIS A 202 -14.24 -4.03 -9.14
CA HIS A 202 -14.56 -5.16 -10.01
C HIS A 202 -15.22 -6.30 -9.23
N THR A 203 -16.24 -6.92 -9.82
CA THR A 203 -17.06 -7.97 -9.17
C THR A 203 -16.29 -9.25 -8.83
N ALA A 204 -15.13 -9.47 -9.43
CA ALA A 204 -14.27 -10.61 -9.08
C ALA A 204 -13.48 -10.38 -7.78
N LEU A 205 -13.41 -9.14 -7.26
CA LEU A 205 -12.57 -8.82 -6.11
C LEU A 205 -13.33 -8.90 -4.79
N THR A 206 -12.68 -9.54 -3.83
CA THR A 206 -13.06 -9.54 -2.42
C THR A 206 -11.90 -8.98 -1.59
N VAL A 207 -12.18 -8.05 -0.69
CA VAL A 207 -11.19 -7.41 0.19
C VAL A 207 -11.56 -7.69 1.64
N LYS A 208 -10.64 -8.29 2.36
CA LYS A 208 -10.78 -8.56 3.80
C LYS A 208 -9.69 -7.86 4.59
N ASN A 209 -10.02 -7.44 5.80
CA ASN A 209 -9.06 -6.98 6.79
C ASN A 209 -8.89 -8.04 7.88
N TYR A 210 -7.64 -8.33 8.21
CA TYR A 210 -7.28 -9.22 9.31
C TYR A 210 -6.53 -8.44 10.38
N SER A 211 -7.05 -8.45 11.59
CA SER A 211 -6.41 -7.80 12.74
C SER A 211 -5.39 -8.70 13.45
N SER A 212 -5.54 -10.01 13.33
CA SER A 212 -4.73 -10.99 14.08
C SER A 212 -4.05 -12.03 13.18
N MET A 213 -3.83 -11.70 11.91
CA MET A 213 -3.03 -12.51 11.00
C MET A 213 -1.55 -12.14 11.17
N TYR A 214 -0.78 -13.02 11.75
CA TYR A 214 0.65 -12.81 12.02
C TYR A 214 1.56 -13.38 10.95
N ASP A 215 1.09 -14.40 10.27
CA ASP A 215 1.85 -15.12 9.24
C ASP A 215 0.91 -15.45 8.08
N TYR A 216 1.42 -15.41 6.86
CA TYR A 216 0.72 -15.87 5.67
C TYR A 216 1.69 -16.62 4.77
N LYS A 217 1.42 -17.90 4.49
CA LYS A 217 2.41 -18.81 3.89
C LYS A 217 3.69 -18.76 4.77
N ASP A 218 4.83 -18.59 4.18
CA ASP A 218 6.13 -18.50 4.88
C ASP A 218 6.56 -17.06 5.21
N PHE A 219 5.63 -16.09 5.10
CA PHE A 219 5.91 -14.67 5.27
C PHE A 219 5.33 -14.13 6.59
N LYS A 220 6.17 -13.48 7.40
CA LYS A 220 5.74 -12.82 8.63
C LYS A 220 5.09 -11.48 8.32
N LEU A 221 3.85 -11.31 8.76
CA LEU A 221 3.05 -10.11 8.57
C LEU A 221 3.18 -9.17 9.76
N MET A 222 3.41 -7.90 9.52
CA MET A 222 3.55 -6.90 10.59
C MET A 222 2.27 -6.14 10.90
N GLY A 223 1.18 -6.40 10.16
CA GLY A 223 -0.09 -5.68 10.33
C GLY A 223 -0.90 -6.07 11.56
N ALA A 224 -0.58 -7.17 12.25
CA ALA A 224 -1.38 -7.70 13.34
C ALA A 224 -1.38 -6.81 14.59
N TYR A 225 -2.55 -6.68 15.24
CA TYR A 225 -2.74 -5.99 16.53
C TYR A 225 -3.95 -6.58 17.25
N GLU A 226 -4.00 -6.44 18.58
CA GLU A 226 -5.07 -7.05 19.36
C GLU A 226 -6.10 -6.04 19.89
N VAL A 227 -5.67 -4.81 20.17
CA VAL A 227 -6.55 -3.75 20.66
C VAL A 227 -6.21 -2.46 19.92
N ASP A 228 -7.23 -1.73 19.51
CA ASP A 228 -7.04 -0.45 18.84
C ASP A 228 -6.75 0.71 19.81
N ALA A 229 -6.45 1.89 19.31
CA ALA A 229 -6.14 3.08 20.10
C ALA A 229 -7.33 3.62 20.91
N GLU A 230 -8.52 3.13 20.66
CA GLU A 230 -9.74 3.50 21.41
C GLU A 230 -10.17 2.41 22.39
N GLY A 231 -9.39 1.32 22.52
CA GLY A 231 -9.65 0.21 23.43
C GLY A 231 -10.64 -0.83 22.87
N ILE A 232 -10.86 -0.84 21.57
CA ILE A 232 -11.72 -1.82 20.93
C ILE A 232 -10.90 -3.04 20.51
N ILE A 233 -11.41 -4.23 20.82
CA ILE A 233 -10.88 -5.49 20.29
C ILE A 233 -11.52 -5.70 18.91
N PRO A 234 -10.74 -5.67 17.82
CA PRO A 234 -11.29 -5.83 16.47
C PRO A 234 -11.72 -7.26 16.20
N GLU A 235 -12.60 -7.43 15.23
CA GLU A 235 -12.84 -8.76 14.66
C GLU A 235 -11.56 -9.29 14.01
N LYS A 236 -11.28 -10.59 14.18
CA LYS A 236 -10.07 -11.21 13.63
C LYS A 236 -10.04 -11.17 12.11
N GLU A 237 -11.18 -11.28 11.48
CA GLU A 237 -11.42 -11.19 10.06
C GLU A 237 -12.65 -10.34 9.80
N MET A 238 -12.54 -9.38 8.89
CA MET A 238 -13.62 -8.49 8.49
C MET A 238 -13.68 -8.37 6.98
N THR A 239 -14.82 -8.65 6.38
CA THR A 239 -15.04 -8.43 4.95
C THR A 239 -15.41 -6.97 4.72
N LEU A 240 -14.53 -6.24 4.02
CA LEU A 240 -14.76 -4.85 3.64
C LEU A 240 -15.51 -4.75 2.31
N ILE A 241 -15.06 -5.50 1.33
CA ILE A 241 -15.66 -5.59 -0.01
C ILE A 241 -15.87 -7.05 -0.33
N GLU A 242 -17.06 -7.41 -0.79
CA GLU A 242 -17.38 -8.76 -1.25
C GLU A 242 -17.90 -8.70 -2.68
N LYS A 243 -17.19 -9.36 -3.59
CA LYS A 243 -17.54 -9.40 -5.02
C LYS A 243 -17.82 -8.01 -5.58
N GLY A 244 -16.90 -7.08 -5.29
CA GLY A 244 -16.97 -5.69 -5.72
C GLY A 244 -17.90 -4.78 -4.92
N VAL A 245 -18.73 -5.32 -4.02
CA VAL A 245 -19.71 -4.56 -3.25
C VAL A 245 -19.15 -4.19 -1.89
N LEU A 246 -19.15 -2.91 -1.54
CA LEU A 246 -18.75 -2.42 -0.22
C LEU A 246 -19.72 -2.91 0.85
N LYS A 247 -19.22 -3.64 1.83
CA LYS A 247 -20.02 -4.15 2.97
C LYS A 247 -19.93 -3.20 4.15
N GLN A 248 -18.72 -2.82 4.48
CA GLN A 248 -18.44 -1.87 5.56
C GLN A 248 -17.04 -1.28 5.40
N PRO A 249 -16.82 -0.02 5.73
CA PRO A 249 -15.49 0.57 5.84
C PRO A 249 -14.87 0.20 7.19
N LEU A 250 -13.56 0.39 7.31
CA LEU A 250 -12.90 0.49 8.60
C LEU A 250 -13.37 1.77 9.30
N SER A 251 -13.55 1.73 10.61
CA SER A 251 -14.07 2.88 11.36
C SER A 251 -13.50 2.98 12.77
N SER A 252 -13.60 4.17 13.34
CA SER A 252 -13.31 4.46 14.74
C SER A 252 -14.62 4.52 15.58
N ARG A 253 -14.52 4.86 16.83
CA ARG A 253 -15.68 5.17 17.70
C ARG A 253 -16.41 6.47 17.30
N THR A 254 -15.78 7.29 16.46
CA THR A 254 -16.48 8.45 15.89
C THR A 254 -17.52 7.95 14.91
N ARG A 255 -18.78 8.08 15.30
CA ARG A 255 -19.92 7.65 14.48
C ARG A 255 -20.18 8.60 13.33
N SER A 256 -20.63 8.04 12.22
CA SER A 256 -21.27 8.79 11.14
C SER A 256 -22.69 8.31 10.92
N VAL A 257 -23.40 8.93 9.99
CA VAL A 257 -24.72 8.45 9.56
C VAL A 257 -24.65 7.08 8.86
N TYR A 258 -23.46 6.65 8.45
CA TYR A 258 -23.23 5.40 7.72
C TYR A 258 -22.57 4.31 8.57
N THR A 259 -21.93 4.68 9.68
CA THR A 259 -21.18 3.75 10.54
C THR A 259 -21.61 3.92 11.99
N GLU A 260 -22.35 2.96 12.52
CA GLU A 260 -22.88 3.02 13.90
C GLU A 260 -21.89 2.52 14.95
N LYS A 261 -21.00 1.60 14.57
CA LYS A 261 -20.05 0.94 15.47
C LYS A 261 -18.63 1.10 14.97
N SER A 262 -17.69 1.19 15.92
CA SER A 262 -16.27 1.06 15.60
C SER A 262 -15.96 -0.35 15.13
N THR A 263 -15.10 -0.46 14.13
CA THR A 263 -14.51 -1.72 13.68
C THR A 263 -13.24 -2.09 14.45
N GLY A 264 -12.84 -1.27 15.46
CA GLY A 264 -11.59 -1.48 16.18
C GLY A 264 -10.36 -1.25 15.31
N SER A 265 -10.42 -0.23 14.45
CA SER A 265 -9.37 0.02 13.46
C SER A 265 -8.62 1.34 13.68
N MET A 266 -8.84 2.02 14.81
CA MET A 266 -8.06 3.19 15.19
C MET A 266 -6.71 2.73 15.75
N ARG A 267 -5.63 2.93 15.00
CA ARG A 267 -4.32 2.39 15.35
C ARG A 267 -3.32 3.49 15.73
N TRP A 268 -2.46 3.21 16.70
CA TRP A 268 -1.38 4.10 17.07
C TRP A 268 -0.32 4.18 16.00
N THR A 269 0.07 5.39 15.64
CA THR A 269 1.23 5.67 14.77
C THR A 269 2.49 5.78 15.60
N GLY A 270 3.65 5.65 14.97
CA GLY A 270 4.94 5.74 15.66
C GLY A 270 5.27 7.11 16.25
N ASN A 271 4.48 8.15 15.98
CA ASN A 271 4.63 9.49 16.56
C ASN A 271 3.62 9.78 17.69
N GLY A 272 2.84 8.76 18.11
CA GLY A 272 1.88 8.88 19.21
C GLY A 272 0.51 9.46 18.82
N SER A 273 0.27 9.69 17.55
CA SER A 273 -1.09 9.97 17.05
C SER A 273 -1.84 8.66 16.75
N SER A 274 -3.09 8.74 16.35
CA SER A 274 -3.85 7.57 15.91
C SER A 274 -4.64 7.86 14.65
N ILE A 275 -4.74 6.85 13.80
CA ILE A 275 -5.48 6.91 12.55
C ILE A 275 -6.27 5.62 12.35
N VAL A 276 -7.38 5.70 11.59
CA VAL A 276 -8.07 4.49 11.11
C VAL A 276 -7.18 3.84 10.06
N CYS A 277 -6.77 2.59 10.31
CA CYS A 277 -5.83 1.87 9.47
C CYS A 277 -6.07 0.37 9.54
N PRO A 278 -5.92 -0.39 8.44
CA PRO A 278 -6.04 -1.84 8.47
C PRO A 278 -4.91 -2.50 9.27
N GLY A 279 -5.11 -3.75 9.60
CA GLY A 279 -4.05 -4.67 9.96
C GLY A 279 -3.40 -5.25 8.70
N THR A 280 -3.87 -6.39 8.27
CA THR A 280 -3.51 -7.01 6.99
C THR A 280 -4.70 -6.92 6.05
N LEU A 281 -4.54 -6.22 4.93
CA LEU A 281 -5.52 -6.28 3.83
C LEU A 281 -5.20 -7.47 2.93
N HIS A 282 -6.18 -8.30 2.67
CA HIS A 282 -6.11 -9.38 1.69
C HIS A 282 -7.09 -9.09 0.57
N VAL A 283 -6.55 -8.76 -0.59
CA VAL A 283 -7.29 -8.59 -1.84
C VAL A 283 -7.22 -9.89 -2.59
N SER A 284 -8.34 -10.56 -2.78
CA SER A 284 -8.41 -11.82 -3.51
C SER A 284 -9.32 -11.69 -4.72
N ALA A 285 -9.03 -12.46 -5.76
CA ALA A 285 -9.86 -12.56 -6.96
C ALA A 285 -10.53 -13.94 -7.05
N ASP A 286 -11.80 -13.98 -7.43
CA ASP A 286 -12.56 -15.24 -7.60
C ASP A 286 -11.93 -16.18 -8.64
N LYS A 287 -11.23 -15.61 -9.62
CA LYS A 287 -10.52 -16.35 -10.67
C LYS A 287 -9.20 -15.65 -10.99
N GLY A 288 -8.13 -16.41 -10.90
CA GLY A 288 -6.79 -15.99 -11.29
C GLY A 288 -6.37 -16.56 -12.64
N TYR A 289 -5.35 -15.92 -13.23
CA TYR A 289 -4.69 -16.30 -14.48
C TYR A 289 -3.19 -16.25 -14.29
N SER A 290 -2.45 -17.05 -15.06
CA SER A 290 -1.00 -16.92 -15.12
C SER A 290 -0.56 -15.60 -15.78
N GLN A 291 0.65 -15.14 -15.49
CA GLN A 291 1.17 -13.91 -16.11
C GLN A 291 1.20 -13.99 -17.66
N GLU A 292 1.48 -15.18 -18.20
CA GLU A 292 1.42 -15.40 -19.65
C GLU A 292 0.01 -15.23 -20.23
N GLU A 293 -1.01 -15.73 -19.52
CA GLU A 293 -2.40 -15.58 -19.94
C GLU A 293 -2.82 -14.11 -19.87
N LEU A 294 -2.45 -13.39 -18.79
CA LEU A 294 -2.69 -11.97 -18.65
C LEU A 294 -2.06 -11.17 -19.80
N LYS A 295 -0.82 -11.47 -20.16
CA LYS A 295 -0.15 -10.84 -21.31
C LYS A 295 -0.85 -11.15 -22.64
N LYS A 296 -1.32 -12.38 -22.84
CA LYS A 296 -2.12 -12.73 -24.03
C LYS A 296 -3.45 -11.96 -24.08
N MET A 297 -4.10 -11.79 -22.91
CA MET A 297 -5.34 -11.01 -22.81
C MET A 297 -5.08 -9.53 -23.11
N LEU A 298 -4.01 -8.95 -22.56
CA LEU A 298 -3.55 -7.58 -22.87
C LEU A 298 -3.40 -7.36 -24.38
N ILE A 299 -2.63 -8.23 -25.05
CA ILE A 299 -2.37 -8.14 -26.49
C ILE A 299 -3.67 -8.29 -27.30
N LYS A 300 -4.54 -9.22 -26.90
CA LYS A 300 -5.83 -9.44 -27.55
C LYS A 300 -6.73 -8.21 -27.45
N GLU A 301 -6.83 -7.59 -26.28
CA GLU A 301 -7.67 -6.42 -26.09
C GLU A 301 -7.10 -5.19 -26.82
N ALA A 302 -5.80 -4.97 -26.78
CA ALA A 302 -5.15 -3.91 -27.55
C ALA A 302 -5.40 -4.05 -29.06
N LYS A 303 -5.33 -5.27 -29.61
CA LYS A 303 -5.67 -5.55 -31.02
C LYS A 303 -7.14 -5.26 -31.34
N LYS A 304 -8.05 -5.63 -30.43
CA LYS A 304 -9.49 -5.36 -30.57
C LYS A 304 -9.78 -3.85 -30.62
N GLN A 305 -9.04 -3.08 -29.84
CA GLN A 305 -9.10 -1.61 -29.82
C GLN A 305 -8.31 -0.97 -30.98
N LYS A 306 -7.71 -1.76 -31.86
CA LYS A 306 -6.91 -1.30 -33.02
C LYS A 306 -5.70 -0.45 -32.63
N LEU A 307 -5.11 -0.72 -31.48
CA LEU A 307 -3.91 -0.06 -31.02
C LEU A 307 -2.65 -0.61 -31.70
N ASN A 308 -1.58 0.17 -31.69
CA ASN A 308 -0.29 -0.21 -32.27
C ASN A 308 0.61 -0.94 -31.27
N CYS A 309 0.39 -0.73 -29.97
CA CYS A 309 1.12 -1.34 -28.87
C CYS A 309 0.20 -1.48 -27.64
N ALA A 310 0.70 -2.16 -26.62
CA ALA A 310 0.16 -2.15 -25.28
C ALA A 310 1.30 -1.86 -24.29
N TYR A 311 0.98 -1.71 -23.01
CA TYR A 311 1.98 -1.47 -21.99
C TYR A 311 1.85 -2.46 -20.84
N ILE A 312 3.02 -2.84 -20.30
CA ILE A 312 3.16 -3.55 -19.03
C ILE A 312 3.88 -2.61 -18.09
N VAL A 313 3.37 -2.47 -16.89
CA VAL A 313 3.97 -1.68 -15.82
C VAL A 313 4.43 -2.65 -14.75
N ARG A 314 5.74 -2.62 -14.44
CA ARG A 314 6.32 -3.32 -13.31
C ARG A 314 6.77 -2.27 -12.32
N GLY A 315 6.22 -2.35 -11.15
CA GLY A 315 6.56 -1.40 -10.13
C GLY A 315 7.72 -1.86 -9.32
N ASN A 316 8.21 -0.91 -8.60
CA ASN A 316 9.01 -1.15 -7.47
C ASN A 316 8.33 -0.52 -6.25
N SER A 317 8.56 -1.05 -5.10
CA SER A 317 7.83 -0.82 -3.85
C SER A 317 7.77 0.62 -3.32
N GLY A 318 8.08 1.61 -4.12
CA GLY A 318 8.04 3.02 -3.73
C GLY A 318 7.19 3.85 -4.65
N ALA A 319 5.97 3.97 -4.40
CA ALA A 319 4.90 4.90 -4.84
C ALA A 319 5.08 5.84 -6.07
N TYR A 320 6.23 5.94 -6.74
CA TYR A 320 6.46 7.02 -7.71
C TYR A 320 7.11 6.64 -9.04
N PHE A 321 7.70 5.45 -9.18
CA PHE A 321 8.41 5.10 -10.41
C PHE A 321 8.19 3.63 -10.75
N GLU A 322 7.46 3.43 -11.78
CA GLU A 322 7.13 2.14 -12.34
C GLU A 322 7.94 1.93 -13.61
N GLU A 323 8.46 0.73 -13.78
CA GLU A 323 9.09 0.35 -15.03
C GLU A 323 8.01 0.13 -16.08
N ILE A 324 8.04 0.91 -17.16
CA ILE A 324 7.05 0.83 -18.22
C ILE A 324 7.66 0.14 -19.43
N TYR A 325 7.02 -0.93 -19.87
CA TYR A 325 7.43 -1.70 -21.03
C TYR A 325 6.38 -1.58 -22.14
N ARG A 326 6.80 -1.11 -23.31
CA ARG A 326 5.98 -1.13 -24.52
C ARG A 326 6.00 -2.55 -25.09
N VAL A 327 4.82 -3.13 -25.33
CA VAL A 327 4.62 -4.46 -25.87
C VAL A 327 4.33 -4.41 -27.36
N ASN A 328 5.14 -5.08 -28.17
CA ASN A 328 4.86 -5.29 -29.58
C ASN A 328 3.71 -6.30 -29.74
N LEU A 329 2.60 -5.88 -30.34
CA LEU A 329 1.40 -6.72 -30.44
C LEU A 329 1.55 -7.91 -31.39
N LYS A 330 2.58 -7.93 -32.27
CA LYS A 330 2.83 -9.06 -33.18
C LYS A 330 3.74 -10.10 -32.56
N THR A 331 4.84 -9.66 -31.94
CA THR A 331 5.87 -10.54 -31.40
C THR A 331 5.70 -10.82 -29.90
N GLY A 332 5.02 -9.93 -29.17
CA GLY A 332 4.95 -9.98 -27.71
C GLY A 332 6.22 -9.47 -27.03
N GLU A 333 7.18 -8.93 -27.78
CA GLU A 333 8.44 -8.38 -27.26
C GLU A 333 8.18 -7.12 -26.42
N GLU A 334 8.89 -7.03 -25.30
CA GLU A 334 8.81 -5.93 -24.34
C GLU A 334 10.03 -5.02 -24.50
N THR A 335 9.79 -3.74 -24.63
CA THR A 335 10.84 -2.71 -24.70
C THR A 335 10.62 -1.71 -23.58
N LEU A 336 11.62 -1.59 -22.69
CA LEU A 336 11.60 -0.56 -21.63
C LEU A 336 11.52 0.83 -22.28
N VAL A 337 10.67 1.71 -21.72
CA VAL A 337 10.53 3.09 -22.16
C VAL A 337 10.82 4.05 -21.03
N PHE A 338 11.43 5.18 -21.34
CA PHE A 338 11.63 6.25 -20.37
C PHE A 338 10.32 7.04 -20.23
N ALA A 339 9.75 7.03 -19.04
CA ALA A 339 8.60 7.84 -18.69
C ALA A 339 8.95 8.78 -17.53
N ALA A 340 8.73 10.07 -17.72
CA ALA A 340 8.95 11.07 -16.69
C ALA A 340 7.87 11.09 -15.60
N GLN A 341 6.70 10.57 -15.94
CA GLN A 341 5.55 10.45 -15.03
C GLN A 341 4.72 9.22 -15.41
N THR A 342 4.32 8.47 -14.42
CA THR A 342 3.30 7.44 -14.60
C THR A 342 1.91 8.05 -14.56
N PRO A 343 0.94 7.51 -15.31
CA PRO A 343 -0.43 7.94 -15.20
C PRO A 343 -0.92 7.81 -13.76
N ARG A 344 -1.41 8.89 -13.19
CA ARG A 344 -2.15 8.83 -11.92
C ARG A 344 -3.57 8.40 -12.21
N GLU A 345 -3.96 7.35 -11.58
CA GLU A 345 -5.23 6.72 -11.84
C GLU A 345 -6.28 7.11 -10.81
N SER A 346 -7.53 7.09 -11.23
CA SER A 346 -8.68 7.44 -10.42
C SER A 346 -9.53 6.19 -10.10
N TRP A 347 -10.37 6.29 -9.08
CA TRP A 347 -11.31 5.25 -8.63
C TRP A 347 -12.10 4.49 -9.69
N GLY A 348 -12.47 5.13 -10.77
CA GLY A 348 -13.20 4.48 -11.87
C GLY A 348 -12.47 3.31 -12.51
N TRP A 349 -11.24 3.18 -12.21
CA TRP A 349 -10.29 2.29 -12.82
C TRP A 349 -10.37 0.85 -12.32
N MET A 350 -10.47 0.62 -11.02
CA MET A 350 -10.69 -0.74 -10.51
C MET A 350 -11.98 -1.38 -11.03
N GLY A 351 -12.97 -0.57 -11.42
CA GLY A 351 -14.17 -1.04 -12.08
C GLY A 351 -13.95 -1.49 -13.53
N SER A 352 -12.88 -1.04 -14.18
CA SER A 352 -12.54 -1.40 -15.57
C SER A 352 -11.47 -2.50 -15.69
N ALA A 353 -10.97 -3.03 -14.57
CA ALA A 353 -10.06 -4.17 -14.58
C ALA A 353 -10.69 -5.36 -15.31
N MET A 354 -9.87 -6.11 -16.06
CA MET A 354 -10.34 -7.19 -16.92
C MET A 354 -10.04 -8.57 -16.35
N ALA A 355 -8.93 -8.72 -15.65
CA ALA A 355 -8.46 -9.99 -15.14
C ALA A 355 -7.41 -9.78 -14.02
N PHE A 356 -7.22 -10.80 -13.20
CA PHE A 356 -6.29 -10.79 -12.07
C PHE A 356 -5.44 -12.05 -12.12
N SER A 357 -4.23 -12.01 -11.50
CA SER A 357 -3.39 -13.19 -11.42
C SER A 357 -3.87 -14.20 -10.37
N GLU A 358 -3.47 -15.44 -10.52
CA GLU A 358 -3.57 -16.48 -9.50
C GLU A 358 -2.46 -16.38 -8.44
N GLU A 359 -1.34 -15.76 -8.81
CA GLU A 359 -0.24 -15.52 -7.89
C GLU A 359 -0.52 -14.29 -7.03
N GLU A 360 -0.18 -14.38 -5.76
CA GLU A 360 -0.33 -13.29 -4.78
C GLU A 360 1.02 -12.72 -4.41
N GLY A 361 1.14 -11.41 -4.48
CA GLY A 361 2.20 -10.65 -3.83
C GLY A 361 1.88 -10.43 -2.35
N ILE A 362 2.91 -10.37 -1.53
CA ILE A 362 2.82 -10.09 -0.09
C ILE A 362 3.83 -9.02 0.25
N VAL A 363 3.41 -7.98 0.96
CA VAL A 363 4.29 -6.90 1.37
C VAL A 363 3.95 -6.36 2.75
N ASN A 364 4.98 -6.00 3.49
CA ASN A 364 4.90 -5.23 4.72
C ASN A 364 5.18 -3.76 4.44
N ILE A 365 4.39 -2.85 5.00
CA ILE A 365 4.47 -1.42 4.73
C ILE A 365 4.41 -0.65 6.05
N PRO A 366 5.41 0.17 6.37
CA PRO A 366 5.37 1.07 7.53
C PRO A 366 4.57 2.34 7.19
N ALA A 367 3.27 2.19 6.91
CA ALA A 367 2.41 3.30 6.54
C ALA A 367 2.27 4.31 7.70
N PHE A 368 2.66 5.57 7.48
CA PHE A 368 2.62 6.61 8.52
C PHE A 368 3.29 6.19 9.84
N GLU A 369 4.41 5.47 9.75
CA GLU A 369 5.10 4.87 10.91
C GLU A 369 4.21 3.87 11.69
N LEU A 370 3.31 3.22 11.02
CA LEU A 370 2.39 2.21 11.52
C LEU A 370 2.52 0.95 10.67
N PRO A 371 2.77 -0.21 11.28
CA PRO A 371 2.93 -1.44 10.52
C PRO A 371 1.61 -1.95 9.93
N VAL A 372 1.60 -2.15 8.61
CA VAL A 372 0.49 -2.70 7.83
C VAL A 372 1.04 -3.80 6.94
N SER A 373 0.22 -4.76 6.59
CA SER A 373 0.56 -5.76 5.57
C SER A 373 -0.49 -5.80 4.47
N LEU A 374 -0.06 -6.13 3.26
CA LEU A 374 -0.94 -6.28 2.11
C LEU A 374 -0.67 -7.62 1.42
N ILE A 375 -1.73 -8.36 1.11
CA ILE A 375 -1.74 -9.53 0.25
C ILE A 375 -2.61 -9.16 -0.95
N TYR A 376 -2.11 -9.34 -2.16
CA TYR A 376 -2.77 -8.83 -3.37
C TYR A 376 -2.53 -9.74 -4.58
N PRO A 377 -3.43 -9.73 -5.57
CA PRO A 377 -3.17 -10.42 -6.84
C PRO A 377 -1.97 -9.77 -7.53
N ASN A 378 -1.07 -10.59 -8.03
CA ASN A 378 0.19 -10.16 -8.65
C ASN A 378 0.03 -9.84 -10.16
N GLY A 379 -1.08 -9.35 -10.59
CA GLY A 379 -1.35 -8.90 -11.96
C GLY A 379 -2.80 -8.44 -12.09
N VAL A 380 -3.00 -7.28 -12.68
CA VAL A 380 -4.32 -6.65 -12.83
C VAL A 380 -4.51 -6.18 -14.25
#